data_18ffa5b584d36dc2852095c2ebc03fd9
#
_entry.id   18ffa5b584d36dc2852095c2ebc03fd9
#
_cell.length_a   1.000
_cell.length_b   1.000
_cell.length_c   1.000
_cell.angle_alpha   90.00
_cell.angle_beta   90.00
_cell.angle_gamma   90.00
#
_symmetry.space_group_name_H-M   'P 1'
#
loop_
_entity.id
_entity.type
_entity.pdbx_description
1 polymer ?
#
loop_
_entity_poly.entity_id
_entity_poly.type
_entity_poly.pdbx_seq_one_letter_code
_entity_poly.pdbx_strand_id
1 'polypeptide(L)'
;MAVPFMFVDGNLTVVLNNKSYQVLPDHINYKMILEALPTATSDELLEIVDVEKAVAAFSDGLVEIKNGQVTYEGEVVHGSISKRILEFMSKGLPFQPLVTFLNNLMENPSMQSQKELYDFLEHEHLPITDDGHFLAYKAVRNDFMDKYRGVFDNSVGNVCEMTRSKVDDDRARGCSNGLHAGALNYVAGYGCLESGDKIVIVKINPRDVVSVPSDCNYEKLRTCRYEVVGEYQGELLKPLYSASLDSGVDYEDDEEDEYTNDYDWGWNDDEDDEAYAEDYDDEEDYDNQY
;
A
#
# COMPACT_ATOMS: atom_id res chain seq x y z
N MET A 1 -18.40 35.54 13.52
CA MET A 1 -17.58 36.23 14.56
C MET A 1 -16.14 35.89 14.25
N ALA A 2 -15.23 36.88 14.42
CA ALA A 2 -13.81 36.57 14.23
C ALA A 2 -13.34 35.54 15.27
N VAL A 3 -12.61 34.54 14.83
CA VAL A 3 -12.04 33.48 15.70
C VAL A 3 -10.91 34.09 16.53
N PRO A 4 -10.89 33.94 17.87
CA PRO A 4 -9.80 34.39 18.70
C PRO A 4 -8.53 33.62 18.39
N PHE A 5 -7.43 34.32 18.16
CA PHE A 5 -6.14 33.69 17.94
C PHE A 5 -4.99 34.51 18.53
N MET A 6 -3.88 33.86 18.75
CA MET A 6 -2.60 34.44 19.15
C MET A 6 -1.50 33.90 18.25
N PHE A 7 -0.61 34.80 17.82
CA PHE A 7 0.51 34.46 16.95
C PHE A 7 1.81 34.92 17.60
N VAL A 8 2.70 33.96 17.92
CA VAL A 8 3.98 34.22 18.58
C VAL A 8 5.07 33.37 17.96
N ASP A 9 6.13 34.00 17.45
CA ASP A 9 7.31 33.33 16.87
C ASP A 9 6.99 32.22 15.84
N GLY A 10 6.00 32.49 15.00
CA GLY A 10 5.56 31.54 13.99
C GLY A 10 4.51 30.51 14.51
N ASN A 11 4.34 30.39 15.81
CA ASN A 11 3.34 29.50 16.40
C ASN A 11 2.00 30.20 16.48
N LEU A 12 0.98 29.54 15.97
CA LEU A 12 -0.41 30.02 16.02
C LEU A 12 -1.17 29.27 17.11
N THR A 13 -1.85 29.98 17.98
CA THR A 13 -2.85 29.41 18.89
C THR A 13 -4.21 29.94 18.51
N VAL A 14 -5.15 29.08 18.20
CA VAL A 14 -6.56 29.43 17.91
C VAL A 14 -7.49 28.88 18.97
N VAL A 15 -8.55 29.62 19.29
CA VAL A 15 -9.57 29.16 20.21
C VAL A 15 -10.84 28.84 19.44
N LEU A 16 -11.14 27.55 19.30
CA LEU A 16 -12.28 27.03 18.58
C LEU A 16 -13.19 26.27 19.54
N ASN A 17 -14.48 26.64 19.58
CA ASN A 17 -15.46 25.98 20.43
C ASN A 17 -15.01 25.84 21.91
N ASN A 18 -14.41 26.89 22.47
CA ASN A 18 -13.88 26.96 23.83
C ASN A 18 -12.67 26.02 24.10
N LYS A 19 -12.04 25.48 23.07
CA LYS A 19 -10.78 24.74 23.16
C LYS A 19 -9.65 25.51 22.46
N SER A 20 -8.46 25.47 23.02
CA SER A 20 -7.27 26.05 22.41
C SER A 20 -6.56 24.98 21.60
N TYR A 21 -6.25 25.33 20.36
CA TYR A 21 -5.46 24.49 19.44
C TYR A 21 -4.15 25.21 19.13
N GLN A 22 -3.04 24.52 19.33
CA GLN A 22 -1.73 25.02 18.94
C GLN A 22 -1.39 24.48 17.55
N VAL A 23 -1.10 25.38 16.63
CA VAL A 23 -0.76 25.07 15.24
C VAL A 23 0.66 25.56 15.03
N LEU A 24 1.57 24.60 14.86
CA LEU A 24 3.00 24.87 14.63
C LEU A 24 3.26 25.11 13.13
N PRO A 25 4.38 25.73 12.75
CA PRO A 25 4.71 26.00 11.35
C PRO A 25 4.83 24.75 10.47
N ASP A 26 5.12 23.60 11.07
CA ASP A 26 5.19 22.27 10.44
C ASP A 26 3.82 21.56 10.33
N HIS A 27 2.77 22.15 10.89
CA HIS A 27 1.43 21.61 10.74
C HIS A 27 1.02 21.54 9.26
N ILE A 28 0.53 20.39 8.80
CA ILE A 28 0.21 20.14 7.39
C ILE A 28 -0.69 21.20 6.76
N ASN A 29 -1.67 21.68 7.52
CA ASN A 29 -2.62 22.68 7.06
C ASN A 29 -2.22 24.11 7.46
N TYR A 30 -0.97 24.35 7.92
CA TYR A 30 -0.56 25.65 8.49
C TYR A 30 -0.89 26.82 7.57
N LYS A 31 -0.52 26.75 6.29
CA LYS A 31 -0.80 27.80 5.31
C LYS A 31 -2.30 27.99 5.09
N MET A 32 -3.04 26.91 4.97
CA MET A 32 -4.50 26.91 4.78
C MET A 32 -5.20 27.54 5.99
N ILE A 33 -4.76 27.22 7.21
CA ILE A 33 -5.27 27.81 8.44
C ILE A 33 -5.03 29.30 8.47
N LEU A 34 -3.81 29.77 8.14
CA LEU A 34 -3.50 31.20 8.10
C LEU A 34 -4.34 31.96 7.09
N GLU A 35 -4.59 31.37 5.92
CA GLU A 35 -5.42 31.97 4.86
C GLU A 35 -6.92 32.01 5.25
N ALA A 36 -7.39 31.00 5.95
CA ALA A 36 -8.77 30.87 6.38
C ALA A 36 -9.10 31.73 7.62
N LEU A 37 -8.14 32.01 8.51
CA LEU A 37 -8.31 32.73 9.75
C LEU A 37 -9.14 34.02 9.66
N PRO A 38 -8.98 34.90 8.63
CA PRO A 38 -9.72 36.15 8.55
C PRO A 38 -11.24 35.99 8.27
N THR A 39 -11.63 34.90 7.64
CA THR A 39 -12.96 34.73 7.05
C THR A 39 -13.75 33.53 7.54
N ALA A 40 -13.04 32.47 7.95
CA ALA A 40 -13.67 31.22 8.34
C ALA A 40 -14.35 31.29 9.71
N THR A 41 -15.38 30.49 9.87
CA THR A 41 -16.05 30.25 11.15
C THR A 41 -15.23 29.30 12.03
N SER A 42 -15.58 29.22 13.33
CA SER A 42 -14.92 28.27 14.24
C SER A 42 -15.06 26.82 13.79
N ASP A 43 -16.18 26.45 13.19
CA ASP A 43 -16.42 25.08 12.73
C ASP A 43 -15.61 24.77 11.48
N GLU A 44 -15.53 25.68 10.50
CA GLU A 44 -14.70 25.54 9.32
C GLU A 44 -13.20 25.46 9.68
N LEU A 45 -12.74 26.29 10.62
CA LEU A 45 -11.36 26.20 11.09
C LEU A 45 -11.08 24.91 11.87
N LEU A 46 -12.07 24.41 12.62
CA LEU A 46 -11.91 23.18 13.37
C LEU A 46 -11.71 21.96 12.44
N GLU A 47 -12.33 21.94 11.28
CA GLU A 47 -12.13 20.88 10.26
C GLU A 47 -10.70 20.85 9.69
N ILE A 48 -10.01 22.01 9.68
CA ILE A 48 -8.65 22.12 9.15
C ILE A 48 -7.59 21.99 10.25
N VAL A 49 -7.88 22.41 11.45
CA VAL A 49 -6.96 22.41 12.61
C VAL A 49 -6.97 21.06 13.34
N ASP A 50 -8.13 20.41 13.40
CA ASP A 50 -8.28 19.09 14.01
C ASP A 50 -7.97 18.03 12.96
N VAL A 51 -6.77 17.44 13.04
CA VAL A 51 -6.29 16.48 12.04
C VAL A 51 -7.17 15.24 11.97
N GLU A 52 -7.79 14.82 13.07
CA GLU A 52 -8.75 13.70 13.07
C GLU A 52 -9.97 14.03 12.21
N LYS A 53 -10.51 15.25 12.35
CA LYS A 53 -11.59 15.73 11.50
C LYS A 53 -11.16 15.94 10.06
N ALA A 54 -9.93 16.39 9.83
CA ALA A 54 -9.39 16.55 8.49
C ALA A 54 -9.30 15.19 7.75
N VAL A 55 -8.97 14.10 8.43
CA VAL A 55 -8.99 12.74 7.86
C VAL A 55 -10.40 12.34 7.47
N ALA A 56 -11.37 12.53 8.36
CA ALA A 56 -12.76 12.20 8.09
C ALA A 56 -13.33 13.03 6.93
N ALA A 57 -13.08 14.34 6.91
CA ALA A 57 -13.51 15.21 5.83
C ALA A 57 -12.83 14.86 4.49
N PHE A 58 -11.54 14.52 4.49
CA PHE A 58 -10.81 14.13 3.29
C PHE A 58 -11.34 12.84 2.65
N SER A 59 -11.79 11.89 3.47
CA SER A 59 -12.28 10.57 3.03
C SER A 59 -13.80 10.50 2.91
N ASP A 60 -14.53 11.63 2.95
CA ASP A 60 -16.00 11.67 2.98
C ASP A 60 -16.59 10.82 4.13
N GLY A 61 -15.87 10.71 5.25
CA GLY A 61 -16.26 9.93 6.43
C GLY A 61 -15.97 8.44 6.35
N LEU A 62 -15.36 7.94 5.27
CA LEU A 62 -15.00 6.53 5.15
C LEU A 62 -13.88 6.15 6.13
N VAL A 63 -12.87 7.00 6.26
CA VAL A 63 -11.78 6.83 7.24
C VAL A 63 -11.98 7.81 8.37
N GLU A 64 -12.03 7.33 9.58
CA GLU A 64 -12.15 8.16 10.79
C GLU A 64 -11.08 7.74 11.82
N ILE A 65 -10.74 8.67 12.70
CA ILE A 65 -9.92 8.38 13.87
C ILE A 65 -10.83 8.43 15.10
N LYS A 66 -10.94 7.30 15.79
CA LYS A 66 -11.75 7.19 17.01
C LYS A 66 -10.93 6.58 18.14
N ASN A 67 -10.81 7.29 19.25
CA ASN A 67 -10.04 6.84 20.42
C ASN A 67 -8.59 6.41 20.10
N GLY A 68 -7.93 7.12 19.16
CA GLY A 68 -6.58 6.80 18.73
C GLY A 68 -6.48 5.58 17.82
N GLN A 69 -7.58 5.12 17.25
CA GLN A 69 -7.62 4.03 16.28
C GLN A 69 -8.16 4.52 14.94
N VAL A 70 -7.57 4.03 13.85
CA VAL A 70 -8.08 4.26 12.50
C VAL A 70 -9.23 3.30 12.25
N THR A 71 -10.34 3.82 11.76
CA THR A 71 -11.50 3.02 11.33
C THR A 71 -11.82 3.27 9.87
N TYR A 72 -12.31 2.27 9.18
CA TYR A 72 -12.85 2.34 7.83
C TYR A 72 -14.31 1.87 7.86
N GLU A 73 -15.24 2.72 7.43
CA GLU A 73 -16.69 2.44 7.52
C GLU A 73 -17.13 2.00 8.93
N GLY A 74 -16.45 2.51 9.97
CA GLY A 74 -16.73 2.20 11.37
C GLY A 74 -16.02 0.97 11.93
N GLU A 75 -15.40 0.15 11.10
CA GLU A 75 -14.62 -1.03 11.52
C GLU A 75 -13.16 -0.66 11.75
N VAL A 76 -12.55 -1.21 12.81
CA VAL A 76 -11.16 -0.91 13.16
C VAL A 76 -10.21 -1.51 12.12
N VAL A 77 -9.35 -0.66 11.56
CA VAL A 77 -8.28 -1.09 10.66
C VAL A 77 -7.05 -1.44 11.50
N HIS A 78 -6.64 -2.69 11.43
CA HIS A 78 -5.43 -3.19 12.09
C HIS A 78 -4.24 -3.21 11.12
N GLY A 79 -3.03 -3.29 11.70
CA GLY A 79 -1.81 -3.42 10.92
C GLY A 79 -0.96 -2.14 10.86
N SER A 80 0.12 -2.21 10.12
CA SER A 80 1.13 -1.15 10.03
C SER A 80 0.61 0.11 9.32
N ILE A 81 -0.30 -0.01 8.35
CA ILE A 81 -0.91 1.16 7.68
C ILE A 81 -1.61 2.09 8.67
N SER A 82 -2.37 1.54 9.64
CA SER A 82 -3.03 2.34 10.66
C SER A 82 -2.03 3.07 11.55
N LYS A 83 -0.98 2.38 11.98
CA LYS A 83 0.12 2.99 12.76
C LYS A 83 0.78 4.11 11.97
N ARG A 84 1.02 3.91 10.68
CA ARG A 84 1.67 4.89 9.81
C ARG A 84 0.83 6.14 9.60
N ILE A 85 -0.49 5.99 9.39
CA ILE A 85 -1.43 7.12 9.31
C ILE A 85 -1.36 7.95 10.60
N LEU A 86 -1.47 7.31 11.77
CA LEU A 86 -1.43 7.99 13.07
C LEU A 86 -0.07 8.67 13.32
N GLU A 87 1.03 8.04 12.92
CA GLU A 87 2.37 8.60 13.01
C GLU A 87 2.50 9.87 12.15
N PHE A 88 2.05 9.82 10.89
CA PHE A 88 2.07 10.98 9.99
C PHE A 88 1.24 12.13 10.55
N MET A 89 0.06 11.83 11.06
CA MET A 89 -0.79 12.81 11.73
C MET A 89 -0.09 13.45 12.93
N SER A 90 0.53 12.64 13.79
CA SER A 90 1.20 13.14 15.01
C SER A 90 2.41 14.01 14.70
N LYS A 91 3.06 13.77 13.57
CA LYS A 91 4.24 14.54 13.09
C LYS A 91 3.85 15.69 12.15
N GLY A 92 2.56 15.91 11.88
CA GLY A 92 2.10 16.92 10.94
C GLY A 92 2.48 16.65 9.48
N LEU A 93 2.76 15.39 9.13
CA LEU A 93 3.12 14.99 7.77
C LEU A 93 1.89 14.76 6.88
N PRO A 94 2.02 14.86 5.54
CA PRO A 94 0.92 14.63 4.62
C PRO A 94 0.35 13.22 4.76
N PHE A 95 -0.84 13.06 5.27
CA PHE A 95 -1.52 11.78 5.46
C PHE A 95 -2.39 11.37 4.26
N GLN A 96 -2.74 12.32 3.40
CA GLN A 96 -3.73 12.13 2.33
C GLN A 96 -3.43 10.93 1.42
N PRO A 97 -2.21 10.72 0.90
CA PRO A 97 -1.90 9.57 0.09
C PRO A 97 -2.05 8.23 0.83
N LEU A 98 -1.76 8.21 2.14
CA LEU A 98 -1.95 6.99 2.95
C LEU A 98 -3.45 6.69 3.15
N VAL A 99 -4.28 7.72 3.36
CA VAL A 99 -5.73 7.56 3.47
C VAL A 99 -6.33 7.13 2.12
N THR A 100 -5.87 7.72 1.01
CA THR A 100 -6.30 7.30 -0.33
C THR A 100 -5.85 5.88 -0.64
N PHE A 101 -4.62 5.50 -0.25
CA PHE A 101 -4.14 4.13 -0.36
C PHE A 101 -5.00 3.17 0.45
N LEU A 102 -5.35 3.52 1.69
CA LEU A 102 -6.23 2.70 2.52
C LEU A 102 -7.60 2.52 1.88
N ASN A 103 -8.22 3.58 1.35
CA ASN A 103 -9.49 3.49 0.63
C ASN A 103 -9.39 2.50 -0.55
N ASN A 104 -8.35 2.65 -1.38
CA ASN A 104 -8.11 1.74 -2.51
C ASN A 104 -7.86 0.29 -2.05
N LEU A 105 -7.15 0.11 -0.93
CA LEU A 105 -6.85 -1.21 -0.35
C LEU A 105 -8.13 -1.89 0.16
N MET A 106 -9.01 -1.15 0.81
CA MET A 106 -10.27 -1.70 1.34
C MET A 106 -11.26 -2.10 0.24
N GLU A 107 -11.11 -1.56 -0.98
CA GLU A 107 -11.83 -2.05 -2.17
C GLU A 107 -11.31 -3.43 -2.67
N ASN A 108 -10.18 -3.93 -2.16
CA ASN A 108 -9.64 -5.23 -2.56
C ASN A 108 -10.53 -6.35 -2.00
N PRO A 109 -11.06 -7.27 -2.84
CA PRO A 109 -11.93 -8.33 -2.38
C PRO A 109 -11.19 -9.44 -1.58
N SER A 110 -9.85 -9.43 -1.57
CA SER A 110 -9.03 -10.40 -0.84
C SER A 110 -8.64 -9.84 0.52
N MET A 111 -9.19 -10.38 1.59
CA MET A 111 -8.79 -10.00 2.96
C MET A 111 -7.30 -10.27 3.23
N GLN A 112 -6.74 -11.32 2.60
CA GLN A 112 -5.32 -11.63 2.73
C GLN A 112 -4.46 -10.53 2.09
N SER A 113 -4.82 -10.06 0.89
CA SER A 113 -4.12 -8.96 0.24
C SER A 113 -4.25 -7.65 1.04
N GLN A 114 -5.42 -7.38 1.65
CA GLN A 114 -5.59 -6.23 2.52
C GLN A 114 -4.65 -6.24 3.74
N LYS A 115 -4.38 -7.41 4.29
CA LYS A 115 -3.51 -7.56 5.46
C LYS A 115 -2.02 -7.47 5.12
N GLU A 116 -1.61 -8.03 3.99
CA GLU A 116 -0.19 -8.25 3.67
C GLU A 116 0.43 -7.16 2.80
N LEU A 117 -0.39 -6.48 1.99
CA LEU A 117 0.16 -5.59 0.95
C LEU A 117 0.94 -4.41 1.54
N TYR A 118 0.43 -3.76 2.59
CA TYR A 118 1.13 -2.60 3.13
C TYR A 118 2.45 -2.99 3.78
N ASP A 119 2.48 -4.10 4.52
CA ASP A 119 3.70 -4.61 5.14
C ASP A 119 4.76 -4.96 4.08
N PHE A 120 4.33 -5.55 2.95
CA PHE A 120 5.19 -5.76 1.79
C PHE A 120 5.76 -4.45 1.25
N LEU A 121 4.93 -3.41 1.07
CA LEU A 121 5.40 -2.13 0.53
C LEU A 121 6.37 -1.43 1.48
N GLU A 122 6.11 -1.48 2.79
CA GLU A 122 6.97 -0.88 3.81
C GLU A 122 8.32 -1.59 3.88
N HIS A 123 8.32 -2.92 3.91
CA HIS A 123 9.54 -3.74 3.91
C HIS A 123 10.40 -3.50 2.67
N GLU A 124 9.79 -3.44 1.48
CA GLU A 124 10.48 -3.27 0.21
C GLU A 124 10.72 -1.80 -0.17
N HIS A 125 10.37 -0.87 0.71
CA HIS A 125 10.49 0.57 0.50
C HIS A 125 9.86 1.07 -0.82
N LEU A 126 8.74 0.46 -1.21
CA LEU A 126 8.03 0.83 -2.42
C LEU A 126 7.16 2.07 -2.20
N PRO A 127 7.26 3.09 -3.06
CA PRO A 127 6.60 4.37 -2.82
C PRO A 127 5.09 4.31 -3.11
N ILE A 128 4.31 4.96 -2.26
CA ILE A 128 2.89 5.25 -2.48
C ILE A 128 2.79 6.61 -3.20
N THR A 129 1.92 6.68 -4.19
CA THR A 129 1.65 7.88 -5.00
C THR A 129 0.49 8.69 -4.41
N ASP A 130 0.35 9.97 -4.83
CA ASP A 130 -0.69 10.88 -4.31
C ASP A 130 -2.12 10.36 -4.52
N ASP A 131 -2.35 9.57 -5.57
CA ASP A 131 -3.62 8.94 -5.87
C ASP A 131 -3.81 7.57 -5.18
N GLY A 132 -3.00 7.29 -4.17
CA GLY A 132 -3.11 6.08 -3.34
C GLY A 132 -2.79 4.79 -4.07
N HIS A 133 -2.07 4.86 -5.21
CA HIS A 133 -1.46 3.70 -5.83
C HIS A 133 -0.05 3.52 -5.28
N PHE A 134 0.65 2.50 -5.71
CA PHE A 134 2.07 2.32 -5.41
C PHE A 134 2.86 1.99 -6.66
N LEU A 135 4.16 2.20 -6.58
CA LEU A 135 5.09 1.88 -7.67
C LEU A 135 5.87 0.62 -7.32
N ALA A 136 6.07 -0.23 -8.32
CA ALA A 136 6.87 -1.44 -8.24
C ALA A 136 7.66 -1.62 -9.53
N TYR A 137 8.54 -2.61 -9.55
CA TYR A 137 9.40 -2.90 -10.69
C TYR A 137 8.97 -4.17 -11.41
N LYS A 138 9.27 -4.23 -12.70
CA LYS A 138 9.01 -5.41 -13.53
C LYS A 138 10.11 -5.59 -14.56
N ALA A 139 10.64 -6.82 -14.68
CA ALA A 139 11.52 -7.19 -15.77
C ALA A 139 10.73 -7.52 -17.03
N VAL A 140 11.17 -6.97 -18.15
CA VAL A 140 10.58 -7.18 -19.48
C VAL A 140 11.69 -7.43 -20.49
N ARG A 141 11.34 -7.97 -21.66
CA ARG A 141 12.29 -8.14 -22.75
C ARG A 141 12.72 -6.79 -23.32
N ASN A 142 13.77 -6.78 -24.13
CA ASN A 142 14.29 -5.58 -24.78
C ASN A 142 13.27 -4.87 -25.69
N ASP A 143 12.26 -5.62 -26.19
CA ASP A 143 11.14 -5.14 -26.98
C ASP A 143 9.91 -4.75 -26.15
N PHE A 144 10.05 -4.66 -24.80
CA PHE A 144 9.02 -4.39 -23.81
C PHE A 144 7.94 -5.47 -23.69
N MET A 145 8.06 -6.58 -24.38
CA MET A 145 7.12 -7.68 -24.17
C MET A 145 7.41 -8.42 -22.86
N ASP A 146 6.38 -9.01 -22.26
CA ASP A 146 6.55 -9.83 -21.06
C ASP A 146 7.51 -11.00 -21.31
N LYS A 147 8.33 -11.34 -20.30
CA LYS A 147 9.40 -12.34 -20.45
C LYS A 147 8.87 -13.75 -20.69
N TYR A 148 7.68 -14.07 -20.17
CA TYR A 148 7.21 -15.44 -20.14
C TYR A 148 6.46 -15.87 -21.41
N ARG A 149 5.44 -15.11 -21.83
CA ARG A 149 4.58 -15.45 -22.97
C ARG A 149 4.76 -14.51 -24.16
N GLY A 150 5.29 -13.33 -23.95
CA GLY A 150 5.39 -12.28 -24.96
C GLY A 150 4.02 -11.80 -25.46
N VAL A 151 3.04 -11.72 -24.55
CA VAL A 151 1.66 -11.33 -24.87
C VAL A 151 1.38 -9.89 -24.46
N PHE A 152 1.94 -9.47 -23.32
CA PHE A 152 1.74 -8.13 -22.78
C PHE A 152 2.83 -7.18 -23.25
N ASP A 153 2.41 -6.10 -23.89
CA ASP A 153 3.27 -4.97 -24.25
C ASP A 153 3.40 -4.03 -23.04
N ASN A 154 4.58 -3.99 -22.46
CA ASN A 154 4.93 -3.17 -21.30
C ASN A 154 5.65 -1.86 -21.72
N SER A 155 5.40 -1.34 -22.89
CA SER A 155 5.87 -0.01 -23.28
C SER A 155 5.27 1.06 -22.37
N VAL A 156 6.02 2.12 -22.09
CA VAL A 156 5.59 3.21 -21.20
C VAL A 156 4.28 3.81 -21.68
N GLY A 157 3.33 3.97 -20.77
CA GLY A 157 1.97 4.45 -21.03
C GLY A 157 0.95 3.33 -21.27
N ASN A 158 1.38 2.08 -21.45
CA ASN A 158 0.47 0.96 -21.62
C ASN A 158 -0.08 0.45 -20.29
N VAL A 159 -1.31 -0.05 -20.35
CA VAL A 159 -1.97 -0.76 -19.26
C VAL A 159 -2.01 -2.24 -19.60
N CYS A 160 -1.43 -3.05 -18.71
CA CYS A 160 -1.53 -4.51 -18.76
C CYS A 160 -2.63 -4.96 -17.81
N GLU A 161 -3.57 -5.75 -18.33
CA GLU A 161 -4.72 -6.21 -17.57
C GLU A 161 -5.08 -7.65 -17.92
N MET A 162 -5.51 -8.41 -16.93
CA MET A 162 -6.08 -9.73 -17.07
C MET A 162 -7.24 -9.93 -16.09
N THR A 163 -8.14 -10.84 -16.40
CA THR A 163 -9.27 -11.15 -15.50
C THR A 163 -8.75 -11.59 -14.13
N ARG A 164 -9.19 -10.93 -13.05
CA ARG A 164 -8.77 -11.21 -11.67
C ARG A 164 -8.89 -12.69 -11.29
N SER A 165 -9.99 -13.35 -11.65
CA SER A 165 -10.24 -14.77 -11.36
C SER A 165 -9.29 -15.74 -12.08
N LYS A 166 -8.47 -15.26 -13.02
CA LYS A 166 -7.42 -16.05 -13.67
C LYS A 166 -6.04 -15.87 -13.02
N VAL A 167 -5.91 -14.92 -12.10
CA VAL A 167 -4.69 -14.73 -11.32
C VAL A 167 -4.72 -15.70 -10.16
N ASP A 168 -3.63 -16.43 -9.96
CA ASP A 168 -3.50 -17.38 -8.85
C ASP A 168 -3.35 -16.63 -7.52
N ASP A 169 -4.26 -16.87 -6.58
CA ASP A 169 -4.28 -16.28 -5.25
C ASP A 169 -3.51 -17.09 -4.20
N ASP A 170 -3.11 -18.31 -4.53
CA ASP A 170 -2.33 -19.16 -3.62
C ASP A 170 -0.92 -18.58 -3.42
N ARG A 171 -0.68 -18.01 -2.24
CA ARG A 171 0.61 -17.43 -1.88
C ARG A 171 1.74 -18.46 -1.75
N ALA A 172 1.43 -19.73 -1.52
CA ALA A 172 2.42 -20.79 -1.41
C ALA A 172 3.02 -21.17 -2.77
N ARG A 173 2.37 -20.78 -3.86
CA ARG A 173 2.87 -21.00 -5.22
C ARG A 173 3.71 -19.83 -5.68
N GLY A 174 4.99 -20.03 -5.84
CA GLY A 174 5.92 -19.00 -6.30
C GLY A 174 5.69 -18.55 -7.74
N CYS A 175 5.79 -19.48 -8.69
CA CYS A 175 5.58 -19.22 -10.12
C CYS A 175 4.20 -19.71 -10.55
N SER A 176 3.28 -18.79 -10.83
CA SER A 176 1.92 -19.11 -11.25
C SER A 176 1.33 -18.01 -12.12
N ASN A 177 0.08 -18.21 -12.57
CA ASN A 177 -0.60 -17.30 -13.48
C ASN A 177 -0.91 -15.95 -12.80
N GLY A 178 -0.55 -14.85 -13.46
CA GLY A 178 -0.75 -13.49 -12.97
C GLY A 178 0.24 -12.50 -13.56
N LEU A 179 -0.04 -11.23 -13.39
CA LEU A 179 0.91 -10.16 -13.68
C LEU A 179 1.83 -9.99 -12.47
N HIS A 180 3.12 -10.28 -12.64
CA HIS A 180 4.10 -10.17 -11.56
C HIS A 180 4.80 -8.82 -11.60
N ALA A 181 4.96 -8.23 -10.43
CA ALA A 181 5.81 -7.08 -10.15
C ALA A 181 6.45 -7.26 -8.75
N GLY A 182 7.42 -6.47 -8.40
CA GLY A 182 8.07 -6.62 -7.11
C GLY A 182 9.13 -5.56 -6.81
N ALA A 183 9.94 -5.84 -5.80
CA ALA A 183 11.08 -5.04 -5.42
C ALA A 183 12.17 -5.03 -6.49
N LEU A 184 13.01 -4.00 -6.47
CA LEU A 184 14.10 -3.87 -7.44
C LEU A 184 15.08 -5.04 -7.37
N ASN A 185 15.43 -5.49 -6.16
CA ASN A 185 16.37 -6.59 -5.95
C ASN A 185 15.86 -7.90 -6.57
N TYR A 186 14.57 -8.22 -6.36
CA TYR A 186 13.93 -9.36 -6.99
C TYR A 186 14.01 -9.29 -8.52
N VAL A 187 13.61 -8.14 -9.08
CA VAL A 187 13.54 -7.94 -10.52
C VAL A 187 14.93 -7.95 -11.16
N ALA A 188 15.93 -7.34 -10.52
CA ALA A 188 17.32 -7.33 -10.98
C ALA A 188 17.96 -8.74 -10.96
N GLY A 189 17.60 -9.56 -9.95
CA GLY A 189 18.06 -10.96 -9.85
C GLY A 189 17.42 -11.91 -10.87
N TYR A 190 16.33 -11.51 -11.52
CA TYR A 190 15.59 -12.34 -12.48
C TYR A 190 16.21 -12.39 -13.90
N GLY A 191 17.49 -12.02 -14.04
CA GLY A 191 18.25 -12.21 -15.28
C GLY A 191 18.14 -11.06 -16.30
N CYS A 192 17.84 -9.84 -15.84
CA CYS A 192 17.62 -8.70 -16.72
C CYS A 192 18.89 -8.17 -17.38
N LEU A 193 20.02 -8.18 -16.69
CA LEU A 193 21.19 -7.41 -17.12
C LEU A 193 22.10 -8.21 -18.10
N GLU A 194 21.99 -9.52 -18.15
CA GLU A 194 22.83 -10.36 -19.02
C GLU A 194 22.23 -10.56 -20.43
N SER A 195 20.91 -10.41 -20.58
CA SER A 195 20.18 -10.67 -21.82
C SER A 195 19.80 -9.41 -22.61
N GLY A 196 20.13 -8.21 -22.10
CA GLY A 196 19.66 -6.94 -22.64
C GLY A 196 18.20 -6.62 -22.33
N ASP A 197 17.60 -7.35 -21.40
CA ASP A 197 16.25 -7.08 -20.89
C ASP A 197 16.20 -5.74 -20.15
N LYS A 198 15.02 -5.21 -20.01
CA LYS A 198 14.77 -3.92 -19.38
C LYS A 198 14.00 -4.08 -18.08
N ILE A 199 14.11 -3.07 -17.24
CA ILE A 199 13.26 -2.93 -16.05
C ILE A 199 12.33 -1.74 -16.28
N VAL A 200 11.05 -1.96 -16.09
CA VAL A 200 10.04 -0.89 -16.13
C VAL A 200 9.46 -0.66 -14.75
N ILE A 201 8.98 0.56 -14.54
CA ILE A 201 8.27 0.98 -13.35
C ILE A 201 6.78 0.86 -13.64
N VAL A 202 6.08 0.12 -12.78
CA VAL A 202 4.65 -0.09 -12.89
C VAL A 202 3.91 0.55 -11.72
N LYS A 203 2.79 1.19 -12.01
CA LYS A 203 1.88 1.80 -11.05
C LYS A 203 0.68 0.87 -10.86
N ILE A 204 0.44 0.50 -9.61
CA ILE A 204 -0.53 -0.54 -9.24
C ILE A 204 -1.54 0.03 -8.26
N ASN A 205 -2.84 -0.20 -8.52
CA ASN A 205 -3.86 0.08 -7.53
C ASN A 205 -3.89 -1.05 -6.50
N PRO A 206 -3.87 -0.76 -5.17
CA PRO A 206 -3.94 -1.78 -4.12
C PRO A 206 -5.11 -2.77 -4.29
N ARG A 207 -6.26 -2.32 -4.79
CA ARG A 207 -7.44 -3.17 -5.04
C ARG A 207 -7.18 -4.29 -6.06
N ASP A 208 -6.23 -4.09 -6.98
CA ASP A 208 -5.94 -5.02 -8.08
C ASP A 208 -4.92 -6.10 -7.70
N VAL A 209 -4.29 -5.99 -6.53
CA VAL A 209 -3.36 -7.00 -5.99
C VAL A 209 -4.14 -8.25 -5.58
N VAL A 210 -3.63 -9.41 -5.97
CA VAL A 210 -4.27 -10.70 -5.72
C VAL A 210 -3.54 -11.51 -4.67
N SER A 211 -2.22 -11.53 -4.68
CA SER A 211 -1.42 -12.21 -3.65
C SER A 211 0.00 -11.65 -3.53
N VAL A 212 0.58 -11.83 -2.35
CA VAL A 212 2.01 -11.63 -2.08
C VAL A 212 2.60 -13.01 -1.80
N PRO A 213 3.26 -13.66 -2.80
CA PRO A 213 3.84 -14.97 -2.63
C PRO A 213 4.91 -15.01 -1.54
N SER A 214 4.95 -16.10 -0.77
CA SER A 214 5.90 -16.28 0.33
C SER A 214 7.29 -16.76 -0.10
N ASP A 215 7.46 -17.11 -1.37
CA ASP A 215 8.78 -17.39 -1.95
C ASP A 215 9.55 -16.08 -2.25
N CYS A 216 10.84 -16.19 -2.56
CA CYS A 216 11.71 -15.05 -2.86
C CYS A 216 11.64 -13.95 -1.76
N ASN A 217 11.62 -14.34 -0.50
CA ASN A 217 11.61 -13.43 0.66
C ASN A 217 10.47 -12.38 0.62
N TYR A 218 9.32 -12.75 0.07
CA TYR A 218 8.17 -11.83 -0.13
C TYR A 218 8.46 -10.61 -1.03
N GLU A 219 9.50 -10.63 -1.84
CA GLU A 219 9.92 -9.50 -2.68
C GLU A 219 9.07 -9.29 -3.94
N LYS A 220 8.02 -10.10 -4.16
CA LYS A 220 7.14 -10.03 -5.33
C LYS A 220 5.67 -10.05 -4.98
N LEU A 221 4.84 -9.56 -5.90
CA LEU A 221 3.40 -9.66 -5.83
C LEU A 221 2.81 -10.13 -7.16
N ARG A 222 1.56 -10.62 -7.11
CA ARG A 222 0.69 -10.85 -8.26
C ARG A 222 -0.47 -9.89 -8.26
N THR A 223 -0.71 -9.28 -9.39
CA THR A 223 -1.81 -8.35 -9.62
C THR A 223 -2.57 -8.71 -10.89
N CYS A 224 -3.81 -8.26 -11.00
CA CYS A 224 -4.57 -8.41 -12.23
C CYS A 224 -4.45 -7.20 -13.18
N ARG A 225 -3.87 -6.06 -12.71
CA ARG A 225 -3.75 -4.85 -13.51
C ARG A 225 -2.62 -3.96 -13.01
N TYR A 226 -1.90 -3.33 -13.94
CA TYR A 226 -0.97 -2.22 -13.69
C TYR A 226 -0.86 -1.33 -14.93
N GLU A 227 -0.34 -0.13 -14.72
CA GLU A 227 0.08 0.83 -15.75
C GLU A 227 1.60 0.95 -15.75
N VAL A 228 2.22 0.95 -16.93
CA VAL A 228 3.66 1.18 -17.08
C VAL A 228 3.92 2.68 -17.13
N VAL A 229 4.56 3.22 -16.09
CA VAL A 229 4.76 4.67 -15.96
C VAL A 229 6.16 5.14 -16.32
N GLY A 230 7.13 4.24 -16.46
CA GLY A 230 8.49 4.61 -16.82
C GLY A 230 9.39 3.41 -17.08
N GLU A 231 10.54 3.67 -17.72
CA GLU A 231 11.66 2.74 -17.79
C GLU A 231 12.65 3.08 -16.67
N TYR A 232 13.11 2.08 -15.92
CA TYR A 232 14.08 2.27 -14.86
C TYR A 232 15.46 2.56 -15.43
N GLN A 233 16.03 3.71 -15.08
CA GLN A 233 17.33 4.19 -15.57
C GLN A 233 18.47 4.08 -14.55
N GLY A 234 18.29 3.26 -13.50
CA GLY A 234 19.29 3.10 -12.44
C GLY A 234 19.20 4.11 -11.30
N GLU A 235 18.22 5.02 -11.29
CA GLU A 235 17.95 5.90 -10.17
C GLU A 235 16.83 5.33 -9.30
N LEU A 236 17.03 5.33 -7.98
CA LEU A 236 15.96 4.99 -7.04
C LEU A 236 14.83 6.00 -7.17
N LEU A 237 13.61 5.51 -7.32
CA LEU A 237 12.42 6.34 -7.16
C LEU A 237 12.41 6.87 -5.73
N LYS A 238 12.56 8.19 -5.57
CA LYS A 238 12.41 8.79 -4.25
C LYS A 238 10.96 8.61 -3.82
N PRO A 239 10.71 7.97 -2.66
CA PRO A 239 9.35 7.95 -2.13
C PRO A 239 8.87 9.39 -1.96
N LEU A 240 7.63 9.68 -2.28
CA LEU A 240 7.03 11.02 -2.10
C LEU A 240 7.21 11.56 -0.68
N TYR A 241 7.44 10.69 0.29
CA TYR A 241 7.61 10.96 1.71
C TYR A 241 9.07 11.01 2.20
N SER A 242 10.07 10.81 1.35
CA SER A 242 11.47 10.87 1.78
C SER A 242 11.98 12.30 2.04
N ALA A 243 11.27 13.30 1.57
CA ALA A 243 11.70 14.70 1.71
C ALA A 243 11.63 15.24 3.16
N SER A 244 10.94 14.55 4.07
CA SER A 244 10.78 14.98 5.47
C SER A 244 11.52 14.12 6.48
N LEU A 245 12.18 13.05 6.07
CA LEU A 245 12.98 12.18 6.93
C LEU A 245 14.47 12.50 6.91
N ASP A 246 14.91 13.54 6.16
CA ASP A 246 16.31 13.98 6.12
C ASP A 246 16.67 14.91 7.31
N SER A 247 15.99 14.77 8.43
CA SER A 247 16.41 15.32 9.72
C SER A 247 17.09 14.23 10.56
N GLY A 248 18.25 13.74 10.08
CA GLY A 248 19.33 13.26 10.94
C GLY A 248 18.97 12.27 12.05
N VAL A 249 18.14 11.28 11.79
CA VAL A 249 18.07 10.10 12.64
C VAL A 249 18.90 9.02 11.95
N ASP A 250 20.16 8.90 12.36
CA ASP A 250 20.93 7.69 12.19
C ASP A 250 20.10 6.57 12.83
N TYR A 251 19.59 5.66 12.04
CA TYR A 251 19.18 4.36 12.55
C TYR A 251 20.47 3.64 12.93
N GLU A 252 20.88 3.77 14.19
CA GLU A 252 21.74 2.77 14.79
C GLU A 252 20.99 1.45 14.67
N ASP A 253 21.64 0.49 14.06
CA ASP A 253 21.27 -0.92 13.98
C ASP A 253 21.14 -1.44 15.43
N ASP A 254 20.00 -1.20 16.06
CA ASP A 254 19.64 -1.81 17.33
C ASP A 254 19.06 -3.19 17.00
N GLU A 255 19.97 -4.15 17.19
CA GLU A 255 19.77 -5.53 17.61
C GLU A 255 18.42 -6.19 17.25
N GLU A 256 18.55 -7.26 16.49
CA GLU A 256 17.64 -8.38 16.29
C GLU A 256 16.58 -8.50 17.39
N ASP A 257 15.48 -7.77 17.29
CA ASP A 257 14.26 -8.15 17.98
C ASP A 257 13.68 -9.35 17.22
N GLU A 258 13.91 -10.50 17.81
CA GLU A 258 13.27 -11.77 17.54
C GLU A 258 11.74 -11.55 17.55
N TYR A 259 11.18 -11.20 16.39
CA TYR A 259 9.74 -11.19 16.17
C TYR A 259 9.24 -12.63 16.29
N THR A 260 8.98 -13.04 17.52
CA THR A 260 8.12 -14.17 17.77
C THR A 260 6.76 -13.84 17.17
N ASN A 261 6.43 -14.54 16.10
CA ASN A 261 5.13 -14.60 15.48
C ASN A 261 4.12 -15.24 16.48
N ASP A 262 3.78 -14.51 17.54
CA ASP A 262 2.73 -14.88 18.49
C ASP A 262 1.45 -14.07 18.17
N TYR A 263 0.91 -14.27 16.98
CA TYR A 263 -0.49 -14.03 16.72
C TYR A 263 -1.19 -15.38 16.58
N ASP A 264 -1.36 -16.02 17.76
CA ASP A 264 -2.32 -17.09 17.96
C ASP A 264 -3.75 -16.54 17.73
N TRP A 265 -4.20 -16.60 16.48
CA TRP A 265 -5.61 -16.56 16.17
C TRP A 265 -6.12 -17.98 16.37
N GLY A 266 -6.61 -18.24 17.60
CA GLY A 266 -7.26 -19.50 17.95
C GLY A 266 -8.42 -19.85 17.01
N TRP A 267 -8.09 -20.54 15.95
CA TRP A 267 -8.97 -21.45 15.26
C TRP A 267 -8.55 -22.83 15.68
N ASN A 268 -9.33 -23.43 16.58
CA ASN A 268 -9.29 -24.85 16.84
C ASN A 268 -9.66 -25.57 15.53
N ASP A 269 -8.66 -26.09 14.84
CA ASP A 269 -8.80 -27.18 13.91
C ASP A 269 -8.54 -28.48 14.68
N ASP A 270 -9.51 -28.85 15.49
CA ASP A 270 -9.64 -30.22 15.97
C ASP A 270 -10.92 -30.78 15.35
N GLU A 271 -10.74 -31.91 14.70
CA GLU A 271 -11.70 -32.96 14.35
C GLU A 271 -12.05 -33.08 12.85
N ASP A 272 -11.72 -34.30 12.43
CA ASP A 272 -12.26 -35.09 11.34
C ASP A 272 -11.60 -35.05 9.95
N ASP A 273 -10.44 -35.67 9.84
CA ASP A 273 -10.00 -36.36 8.62
C ASP A 273 -9.72 -37.85 8.92
N GLU A 274 -10.80 -38.59 9.12
CA GLU A 274 -10.79 -40.04 8.82
C GLU A 274 -11.79 -40.33 7.68
N ALA A 275 -11.26 -41.10 6.76
CA ALA A 275 -11.97 -41.89 5.75
C ALA A 275 -12.46 -41.17 4.48
N TYR A 276 -11.72 -41.36 3.40
CA TYR A 276 -12.18 -42.08 2.22
C TYR A 276 -10.99 -42.36 1.31
N ALA A 277 -10.34 -43.51 1.59
CA ALA A 277 -9.62 -44.25 0.57
C ALA A 277 -10.67 -45.11 -0.16
N GLU A 278 -10.99 -44.82 -1.39
CA GLU A 278 -11.59 -45.75 -2.32
C GLU A 278 -10.78 -45.83 -3.60
N ASP A 279 -10.25 -47.02 -3.75
CA ASP A 279 -9.71 -47.66 -4.92
C ASP A 279 -10.49 -47.27 -6.21
N TYR A 280 -9.76 -46.90 -7.23
CA TYR A 280 -10.10 -47.20 -8.61
C TYR A 280 -8.88 -47.79 -9.30
N ASP A 281 -8.81 -49.10 -9.22
CA ASP A 281 -8.12 -49.95 -10.18
C ASP A 281 -8.92 -50.07 -11.45
N ASP A 282 -8.17 -50.24 -12.53
CA ASP A 282 -8.40 -51.01 -13.74
C ASP A 282 -9.22 -50.42 -14.89
N GLU A 283 -8.43 -50.28 -15.93
CA GLU A 283 -8.53 -50.88 -17.28
C GLU A 283 -9.83 -50.64 -18.05
N GLU A 284 -9.72 -50.02 -19.24
CA GLU A 284 -9.95 -50.72 -20.51
C GLU A 284 -9.58 -49.83 -21.71
N ASP A 285 -8.73 -50.44 -22.53
CA ASP A 285 -8.52 -50.21 -23.96
C ASP A 285 -9.84 -49.98 -24.73
N TYR A 286 -9.88 -48.97 -25.59
CA TYR A 286 -10.60 -49.08 -26.86
C TYR A 286 -9.84 -48.36 -27.98
N ASP A 287 -9.27 -49.25 -28.79
CA ASP A 287 -8.88 -49.03 -30.17
C ASP A 287 -10.05 -48.58 -31.04
N ASN A 288 -9.76 -47.74 -31.99
CA ASN A 288 -10.19 -47.70 -33.38
C ASN A 288 -11.48 -47.01 -33.86
N GLN A 289 -11.22 -46.24 -34.88
CA GLN A 289 -11.98 -46.02 -36.12
C GLN A 289 -13.03 -44.88 -36.13
N TYR A 290 -12.71 -43.79 -36.71
CA TYR A 290 -12.95 -43.27 -38.10
C TYR A 290 -12.43 -41.83 -38.19
#